data_a3b33e5d6c25850af68ae3ffd1e614c3
#
_entry.id   a3b33e5d6c25850af68ae3ffd1e614c3
#
_cell.length_a   1.000
_cell.length_b   1.000
_cell.length_c   1.000
_cell.angle_alpha   90.00
_cell.angle_beta   90.00
_cell.angle_gamma   90.00
#
_symmetry.space_group_name_H-M   'P 1'
#
loop_
_entity.id
_entity.type
_entity.pdbx_description
1 polymer ?
#
loop_
_entity_poly.entity_id
_entity_poly.type
_entity_poly.pdbx_seq_one_letter_code
_entity_poly.pdbx_strand_id
1 'polypeptide(L)'
;LHLSLRRQRQMCIRDSDQGVIDRRDEICRTLRKIVPADCVIDSRESMRAYDADGLSAYRQLPLAVVLPETVEQIAAVMKWCHQQGIKIVPRGAGTSLSGGALPLADAVLLGLGKFNRILEIDYDNRCVVAQPGVTNLAITKAVEADGFYYAPDPSSQIACSVGGNVAENSGGVHCLKYGLTTNNLLGIELVTIEGEILRLGGKHLDAGDYDLMGVMTGSEGLLGVVSEVTLRILQKPATARALLVGFEDTGDAGTAVGDIIAAGIIPAGMEMMDGLAIQAAEDFANAGYPREAAALLIIELDGPEVEVDALIERVEAIVRKAGASSVRVSQSEEERNLFWAGRKSAFPAVGRISPDYLCMDLSLIHI
;
A
#
# COMPACT_ATOMS: atom_id res chain seq x y z
N LEU A 1 -0.41 33.72 4.85
CA LEU A 1 -0.30 32.24 4.74
C LEU A 1 0.30 31.81 3.39
N HIS A 2 -0.15 32.37 2.25
CA HIS A 2 0.36 32.01 0.91
C HIS A 2 1.85 32.31 0.67
N LEU A 3 2.40 33.35 1.29
CA LEU A 3 3.82 33.73 1.13
C LEU A 3 4.77 32.84 1.95
N SER A 4 4.31 32.33 3.12
CA SER A 4 5.10 31.41 3.94
C SER A 4 5.18 30.01 3.32
N LEU A 5 4.09 29.53 2.72
CA LEU A 5 4.05 28.25 1.99
C LEU A 5 4.87 28.30 0.70
N ARG A 6 4.90 29.43 -0.01
CA ARG A 6 5.82 29.62 -1.16
C ARG A 6 7.29 29.63 -0.75
N ARG A 7 7.63 30.23 0.41
CA ARG A 7 9.02 30.22 0.94
C ARG A 7 9.43 28.82 1.42
N GLN A 8 8.54 28.07 2.07
CA GLN A 8 8.81 26.67 2.43
C GLN A 8 9.00 25.80 1.18
N ARG A 9 8.13 25.93 0.16
CA ARG A 9 8.30 25.21 -1.13
C ARG A 9 9.60 25.61 -1.84
N GLN A 10 10.01 26.88 -1.80
CA GLN A 10 11.29 27.33 -2.36
C GLN A 10 12.49 26.84 -1.53
N MET A 11 12.35 26.64 -0.22
CA MET A 11 13.38 26.01 0.61
C MET A 11 13.58 24.53 0.24
N CYS A 12 12.52 23.74 0.12
CA CYS A 12 12.63 22.34 -0.29
C CYS A 12 13.23 22.16 -1.70
N ILE A 13 12.97 23.09 -2.63
CA ILE A 13 13.55 23.07 -3.99
C ILE A 13 15.00 23.59 -4.00
N ARG A 14 15.43 24.39 -3.01
CA ARG A 14 16.77 24.97 -2.94
C ARG A 14 17.80 24.14 -2.18
N ASP A 15 17.38 23.07 -1.52
CA ASP A 15 18.26 22.19 -0.76
C ASP A 15 18.89 21.05 -1.62
N SER A 16 18.84 21.15 -2.94
CA SER A 16 19.62 20.26 -3.82
C SER A 16 21.09 20.63 -3.77
N ASP A 17 21.94 19.64 -3.53
CA ASP A 17 23.39 19.83 -3.56
C ASP A 17 23.88 19.97 -4.99
N GLN A 18 24.18 21.22 -5.40
CA GLN A 18 24.67 21.52 -6.74
C GLN A 18 26.00 20.81 -7.03
N GLY A 19 26.86 20.62 -6.02
CA GLY A 19 28.13 19.90 -6.19
C GLY A 19 27.93 18.45 -6.55
N VAL A 20 26.86 17.81 -6.04
CA VAL A 20 26.48 16.43 -6.41
C VAL A 20 25.92 16.43 -7.84
N ILE A 21 25.07 17.40 -8.20
CA ILE A 21 24.48 17.50 -9.54
C ILE A 21 25.56 17.70 -10.60
N ASP A 22 26.54 18.54 -10.33
CA ASP A 22 27.66 18.84 -11.26
C ASP A 22 28.55 17.60 -11.51
N ARG A 23 28.60 16.66 -10.57
CA ARG A 23 29.33 15.39 -10.69
C ARG A 23 28.52 14.27 -11.33
N ARG A 24 27.32 14.53 -11.85
CA ARG A 24 26.38 13.52 -12.37
C ARG A 24 27.02 12.49 -13.30
N ASP A 25 27.82 12.93 -14.29
CA ASP A 25 28.43 12.03 -15.26
C ASP A 25 29.49 11.11 -14.64
N GLU A 26 30.24 11.59 -13.64
CA GLU A 26 31.17 10.80 -12.85
C GLU A 26 30.44 9.76 -12.01
N ILE A 27 29.34 10.17 -11.35
CA ILE A 27 28.48 9.31 -10.53
C ILE A 27 27.90 8.19 -11.38
N CYS A 28 27.31 8.51 -12.53
CA CYS A 28 26.74 7.49 -13.45
C CYS A 28 27.80 6.52 -13.96
N ARG A 29 29.00 7.01 -14.28
CA ARG A 29 30.13 6.13 -14.69
C ARG A 29 30.55 5.17 -13.58
N THR A 30 30.52 5.61 -12.35
CA THR A 30 30.89 4.75 -11.20
C THR A 30 29.79 3.75 -10.90
N LEU A 31 28.52 4.15 -10.92
CA LEU A 31 27.39 3.24 -10.74
C LEU A 31 27.38 2.11 -11.77
N ARG A 32 27.77 2.39 -13.02
CA ARG A 32 27.93 1.36 -14.07
C ARG A 32 29.08 0.37 -13.86
N LYS A 33 29.92 0.58 -12.85
CA LYS A 33 30.93 -0.41 -12.40
C LYS A 33 30.41 -1.28 -11.26
N ILE A 34 29.34 -0.84 -10.57
CA ILE A 34 28.73 -1.54 -9.43
C ILE A 34 27.59 -2.44 -9.91
N VAL A 35 26.76 -1.95 -10.83
CA VAL A 35 25.67 -2.70 -11.44
C VAL A 35 25.88 -2.83 -12.95
N PRO A 36 25.19 -3.75 -13.66
CA PRO A 36 25.24 -3.82 -15.12
C PRO A 36 24.93 -2.45 -15.75
N ALA A 37 25.63 -2.12 -16.82
CA ALA A 37 25.60 -0.77 -17.40
C ALA A 37 24.18 -0.33 -17.85
N ASP A 38 23.38 -1.26 -18.31
CA ASP A 38 21.98 -1.10 -18.71
C ASP A 38 21.01 -0.93 -17.51
N CYS A 39 21.49 -1.24 -16.31
CA CYS A 39 20.78 -1.01 -15.05
C CYS A 39 20.94 0.42 -14.51
N VAL A 40 21.73 1.28 -15.19
CA VAL A 40 21.87 2.70 -14.86
C VAL A 40 21.20 3.55 -15.92
N ILE A 41 20.07 4.15 -15.58
CA ILE A 41 19.28 5.02 -16.47
C ILE A 41 19.63 6.47 -16.14
N ASP A 42 20.21 7.19 -17.09
CA ASP A 42 20.65 8.58 -16.94
C ASP A 42 20.16 9.50 -18.07
N SER A 43 19.51 8.97 -19.10
CA SER A 43 18.88 9.82 -20.10
C SER A 43 17.64 10.51 -19.52
N ARG A 44 17.51 11.81 -19.77
CA ARG A 44 16.36 12.60 -19.28
C ARG A 44 15.02 12.00 -19.74
N GLU A 45 14.98 11.45 -20.94
CA GLU A 45 13.79 10.85 -21.53
C GLU A 45 13.36 9.59 -20.77
N SER A 46 14.30 8.67 -20.54
CA SER A 46 14.02 7.42 -19.84
C SER A 46 13.71 7.61 -18.36
N MET A 47 14.29 8.64 -17.71
CA MET A 47 14.02 8.98 -16.31
C MET A 47 12.62 9.55 -16.11
N ARG A 48 11.91 10.00 -17.15
CA ARG A 48 10.52 10.50 -17.03
C ARG A 48 9.54 9.47 -16.44
N ALA A 49 9.80 8.19 -16.65
CA ALA A 49 8.99 7.12 -16.03
C ALA A 49 9.12 7.09 -14.49
N TYR A 50 10.07 7.82 -13.95
CA TYR A 50 10.41 7.85 -12.52
C TYR A 50 10.29 9.25 -11.90
N ASP A 51 9.78 10.24 -12.63
CA ASP A 51 9.76 11.65 -12.18
C ASP A 51 8.68 12.00 -11.16
N ALA A 52 7.77 11.06 -10.87
CA ALA A 52 6.68 11.20 -9.92
C ALA A 52 6.39 9.88 -9.22
N ASP A 53 5.68 9.92 -8.11
CA ASP A 53 5.01 8.79 -7.46
C ASP A 53 3.48 8.96 -7.55
N GLY A 54 2.71 8.30 -6.68
CA GLY A 54 1.25 8.45 -6.63
C GLY A 54 0.79 9.86 -6.24
N LEU A 55 1.66 10.66 -5.60
CA LEU A 55 1.42 12.09 -5.36
C LEU A 55 1.75 12.89 -6.63
N SER A 56 0.95 12.72 -7.66
CA SER A 56 1.17 13.22 -9.03
C SER A 56 1.24 14.75 -9.18
N ALA A 57 0.91 15.50 -8.11
CA ALA A 57 1.04 16.97 -8.07
C ALA A 57 2.50 17.46 -8.12
N TYR A 58 3.45 16.57 -7.82
CA TYR A 58 4.88 16.89 -7.80
C TYR A 58 5.63 16.02 -8.81
N ARG A 59 6.59 16.65 -9.50
CA ARG A 59 7.47 15.97 -10.46
C ARG A 59 8.89 16.46 -10.29
N GLN A 60 9.82 15.54 -10.21
CA GLN A 60 11.24 15.80 -10.13
C GLN A 60 12.04 14.67 -10.80
N LEU A 61 12.89 15.01 -11.75
CA LEU A 61 13.82 14.02 -12.28
C LEU A 61 14.91 13.71 -11.25
N PRO A 62 15.24 12.43 -11.01
CA PRO A 62 16.38 12.05 -10.18
C PRO A 62 17.72 12.38 -10.86
N LEU A 63 18.82 12.32 -10.09
CA LEU A 63 20.17 12.37 -10.64
C LEU A 63 20.42 11.24 -11.64
N ALA A 64 20.06 10.03 -11.25
CA ALA A 64 20.08 8.81 -12.04
C ALA A 64 19.11 7.79 -11.43
N VAL A 65 18.69 6.79 -12.22
CA VAL A 65 17.95 5.63 -11.72
C VAL A 65 18.86 4.41 -11.78
N VAL A 66 18.92 3.64 -10.70
CA VAL A 66 19.67 2.38 -10.63
C VAL A 66 18.70 1.24 -10.35
N LEU A 67 18.78 0.18 -11.16
CA LEU A 67 17.94 -1.01 -11.09
C LEU A 67 18.82 -2.24 -10.76
N PRO A 68 19.20 -2.45 -9.48
CA PRO A 68 20.05 -3.58 -9.10
C PRO A 68 19.37 -4.92 -9.36
N GLU A 69 20.16 -5.98 -9.53
CA GLU A 69 19.72 -7.35 -9.78
C GLU A 69 20.02 -8.29 -8.61
N THR A 70 20.96 -7.89 -7.73
CA THR A 70 21.34 -8.68 -6.56
C THR A 70 21.42 -7.81 -5.30
N VAL A 71 21.31 -8.44 -4.14
CA VAL A 71 21.39 -7.73 -2.85
C VAL A 71 22.77 -7.11 -2.63
N GLU A 72 23.83 -7.76 -3.13
CA GLU A 72 25.20 -7.24 -3.05
C GLU A 72 25.34 -5.95 -3.87
N GLN A 73 24.63 -5.84 -5.01
CA GLN A 73 24.58 -4.61 -5.79
C GLN A 73 23.86 -3.50 -5.02
N ILE A 74 22.75 -3.80 -4.33
CA ILE A 74 22.08 -2.83 -3.45
C ILE A 74 23.09 -2.36 -2.38
N ALA A 75 23.73 -3.29 -1.69
CA ALA A 75 24.69 -3.00 -0.63
C ALA A 75 25.86 -2.13 -1.13
N ALA A 76 26.40 -2.44 -2.28
CA ALA A 76 27.51 -1.69 -2.88
C ALA A 76 27.08 -0.27 -3.30
N VAL A 77 25.88 -0.11 -3.90
CA VAL A 77 25.31 1.21 -4.25
C VAL A 77 25.07 2.04 -3.01
N MET A 78 24.40 1.48 -1.98
CA MET A 78 24.10 2.15 -0.71
C MET A 78 25.39 2.65 -0.07
N LYS A 79 26.35 1.76 0.13
CA LYS A 79 27.65 2.07 0.75
C LYS A 79 28.40 3.16 -0.01
N TRP A 80 28.48 3.02 -1.34
CA TRP A 80 29.19 3.99 -2.16
C TRP A 80 28.53 5.36 -2.12
N CYS A 81 27.21 5.44 -2.27
CA CYS A 81 26.47 6.71 -2.20
C CYS A 81 26.64 7.37 -0.82
N HIS A 82 26.55 6.59 0.25
CA HIS A 82 26.78 7.08 1.61
C HIS A 82 28.17 7.70 1.76
N GLN A 83 29.22 7.00 1.32
CA GLN A 83 30.60 7.49 1.37
C GLN A 83 30.84 8.77 0.54
N GLN A 84 30.04 8.98 -0.49
CA GLN A 84 30.13 10.14 -1.39
C GLN A 84 29.18 11.30 -0.99
N GLY A 85 28.38 11.12 0.08
CA GLY A 85 27.36 12.09 0.49
C GLY A 85 26.20 12.23 -0.51
N ILE A 86 25.93 11.19 -1.32
CA ILE A 86 24.86 11.20 -2.33
C ILE A 86 23.60 10.63 -1.69
N LYS A 87 22.50 11.36 -1.80
CA LYS A 87 21.17 10.91 -1.32
C LYS A 87 20.66 9.73 -2.16
N ILE A 88 19.94 8.83 -1.52
CA ILE A 88 19.25 7.71 -2.17
C ILE A 88 17.75 7.80 -1.88
N VAL A 89 16.95 7.56 -2.89
CA VAL A 89 15.49 7.39 -2.77
C VAL A 89 15.15 5.96 -3.20
N PRO A 90 14.86 5.05 -2.25
CA PRO A 90 14.39 3.71 -2.59
C PRO A 90 13.01 3.78 -3.23
N ARG A 91 12.76 2.92 -4.22
CA ARG A 91 11.48 2.88 -4.92
C ARG A 91 11.05 1.46 -5.25
N GLY A 92 9.87 1.09 -4.79
CA GLY A 92 9.13 -0.08 -5.28
C GLY A 92 8.35 0.27 -6.55
N ALA A 93 7.02 0.22 -6.49
CA ALA A 93 6.15 0.58 -7.61
C ALA A 93 5.85 2.09 -7.74
N GLY A 94 6.15 2.90 -6.70
CA GLY A 94 5.87 4.34 -6.70
C GLY A 94 4.38 4.68 -6.58
N THR A 95 3.61 3.86 -5.88
CA THR A 95 2.17 4.06 -5.66
C THR A 95 1.84 4.88 -4.41
N SER A 96 2.86 5.29 -3.63
CA SER A 96 2.68 6.12 -2.43
C SER A 96 2.04 7.47 -2.76
N LEU A 97 1.13 7.91 -1.89
CA LEU A 97 0.42 9.20 -2.01
C LEU A 97 1.06 10.31 -1.16
N SER A 98 2.11 9.98 -0.40
CA SER A 98 2.75 10.90 0.56
C SER A 98 4.10 11.48 0.09
N GLY A 99 4.55 11.09 -1.11
CA GLY A 99 5.80 11.57 -1.68
C GLY A 99 7.05 10.82 -1.22
N GLY A 100 6.93 9.70 -0.50
CA GLY A 100 8.07 8.90 -0.02
C GLY A 100 8.95 8.34 -1.13
N ALA A 101 8.38 8.08 -2.31
CA ALA A 101 9.10 7.64 -3.50
C ALA A 101 9.36 8.75 -4.53
N LEU A 102 9.06 10.03 -4.20
CA LEU A 102 9.32 11.16 -5.07
C LEU A 102 10.83 11.41 -5.15
N PRO A 103 11.44 11.43 -6.35
CA PRO A 103 12.87 11.62 -6.47
C PRO A 103 13.32 13.05 -6.14
N LEU A 104 14.61 13.19 -5.83
CA LEU A 104 15.29 14.47 -5.65
C LEU A 104 16.31 14.67 -6.78
N ALA A 105 16.57 15.93 -7.16
CA ALA A 105 17.48 16.27 -8.25
C ALA A 105 18.93 15.82 -7.99
N ASP A 106 19.34 15.76 -6.73
CA ASP A 106 20.66 15.37 -6.23
C ASP A 106 20.69 13.97 -5.62
N ALA A 107 19.66 13.15 -5.89
CA ALA A 107 19.57 11.80 -5.37
C ALA A 107 19.61 10.75 -6.48
N VAL A 108 20.18 9.59 -6.16
CA VAL A 108 20.04 8.36 -6.94
C VAL A 108 18.72 7.70 -6.54
N LEU A 109 17.85 7.43 -7.53
CA LEU A 109 16.67 6.63 -7.32
C LEU A 109 17.05 5.15 -7.45
N LEU A 110 16.85 4.38 -6.39
CA LEU A 110 17.15 2.95 -6.32
C LEU A 110 15.86 2.15 -6.54
N GLY A 111 15.62 1.70 -7.77
CA GLY A 111 14.42 0.97 -8.15
C GLY A 111 14.54 -0.53 -7.93
N LEU A 112 13.57 -1.13 -7.24
CA LEU A 112 13.58 -2.56 -6.88
C LEU A 112 12.73 -3.44 -7.81
N GLY A 113 12.29 -2.92 -8.96
CA GLY A 113 11.40 -3.63 -9.88
C GLY A 113 11.97 -4.94 -10.46
N LYS A 114 13.30 -5.12 -10.46
CA LYS A 114 13.95 -6.38 -10.88
C LYS A 114 13.92 -7.46 -9.79
N PHE A 115 13.64 -7.11 -8.54
CA PHE A 115 13.46 -8.02 -7.42
C PHE A 115 12.00 -8.50 -7.35
N ASN A 116 11.55 -9.31 -8.29
CA ASN A 116 10.13 -9.64 -8.50
C ASN A 116 9.82 -11.14 -8.46
N ARG A 117 10.63 -11.93 -7.75
CA ARG A 117 10.44 -13.38 -7.62
C ARG A 117 9.85 -13.76 -6.28
N ILE A 118 8.90 -14.70 -6.28
CA ILE A 118 8.53 -15.48 -5.12
C ILE A 118 9.62 -16.56 -4.97
N LEU A 119 10.27 -16.58 -3.82
CA LEU A 119 11.44 -17.44 -3.56
C LEU A 119 11.02 -18.78 -2.96
N GLU A 120 10.01 -18.76 -2.08
CA GLU A 120 9.51 -19.92 -1.38
C GLU A 120 8.03 -19.75 -1.02
N ILE A 121 7.25 -20.83 -1.08
CA ILE A 121 5.92 -20.97 -0.51
C ILE A 121 5.99 -22.09 0.49
N ASP A 122 5.72 -21.79 1.76
CA ASP A 122 5.81 -22.72 2.88
C ASP A 122 4.42 -22.85 3.54
N TYR A 123 3.66 -23.83 3.11
CA TYR A 123 2.30 -24.05 3.62
C TYR A 123 2.29 -24.58 5.07
N ASP A 124 3.31 -25.31 5.50
CA ASP A 124 3.41 -25.84 6.86
C ASP A 124 3.57 -24.69 7.87
N ASN A 125 4.39 -23.70 7.55
CA ASN A 125 4.59 -22.49 8.34
C ASN A 125 3.64 -21.33 7.92
N ARG A 126 2.77 -21.56 6.92
CA ARG A 126 1.82 -20.56 6.40
C ARG A 126 2.48 -19.24 6.05
N CYS A 127 3.55 -19.30 5.28
CA CYS A 127 4.25 -18.09 4.84
C CYS A 127 4.75 -18.20 3.40
N VAL A 128 5.04 -17.04 2.83
CA VAL A 128 5.67 -16.85 1.52
C VAL A 128 6.91 -15.99 1.71
N VAL A 129 8.04 -16.45 1.16
CA VAL A 129 9.26 -15.65 1.04
C VAL A 129 9.32 -15.05 -0.36
N ALA A 130 9.42 -13.73 -0.44
CA ALA A 130 9.36 -13.02 -1.71
C ALA A 130 10.35 -11.85 -1.76
N GLN A 131 10.74 -11.49 -2.96
CA GLN A 131 11.51 -10.29 -3.23
C GLN A 131 10.60 -9.04 -3.19
N PRO A 132 11.13 -7.85 -2.81
CA PRO A 132 10.34 -6.66 -2.51
C PRO A 132 9.56 -6.08 -3.70
N GLY A 133 9.97 -6.36 -4.93
CA GLY A 133 9.29 -5.90 -6.15
C GLY A 133 8.11 -6.77 -6.60
N VAL A 134 7.84 -7.90 -5.94
CA VAL A 134 6.63 -8.69 -6.19
C VAL A 134 5.41 -7.85 -5.86
N THR A 135 4.38 -7.86 -6.73
CA THR A 135 3.15 -7.13 -6.44
C THR A 135 2.36 -7.79 -5.33
N ASN A 136 1.66 -6.98 -4.53
CA ASN A 136 0.85 -7.48 -3.42
C ASN A 136 -0.12 -8.59 -3.88
N LEU A 137 -0.90 -8.34 -4.92
CA LEU A 137 -1.87 -9.32 -5.45
C LEU A 137 -1.21 -10.60 -5.97
N ALA A 138 0.06 -10.54 -6.45
CA ALA A 138 0.76 -11.72 -6.94
C ALA A 138 1.00 -12.76 -5.85
N ILE A 139 1.14 -12.34 -4.58
CA ILE A 139 1.27 -13.26 -3.46
C ILE A 139 -0.01 -14.09 -3.32
N THR A 140 -1.19 -13.44 -3.27
CA THR A 140 -2.48 -14.15 -3.22
C THR A 140 -2.65 -15.08 -4.42
N LYS A 141 -2.37 -14.60 -5.63
CA LYS A 141 -2.50 -15.43 -6.85
C LYS A 141 -1.60 -16.67 -6.86
N ALA A 142 -0.45 -16.61 -6.20
CA ALA A 142 0.47 -17.72 -6.14
C ALA A 142 -0.01 -18.86 -5.21
N VAL A 143 -0.88 -18.54 -4.23
CA VAL A 143 -1.32 -19.47 -3.19
C VAL A 143 -2.82 -19.78 -3.21
N GLU A 144 -3.60 -19.07 -4.05
CA GLU A 144 -5.06 -19.16 -4.04
C GLU A 144 -5.58 -20.53 -4.49
N ALA A 145 -4.86 -21.24 -5.37
CA ALA A 145 -5.21 -22.57 -5.84
C ALA A 145 -5.16 -23.62 -4.69
N ASP A 146 -4.33 -23.36 -3.68
CA ASP A 146 -4.18 -24.21 -2.49
C ASP A 146 -5.05 -23.73 -1.31
N GLY A 147 -5.97 -22.79 -1.55
CA GLY A 147 -6.93 -22.30 -0.57
C GLY A 147 -6.36 -21.28 0.42
N PHE A 148 -5.26 -20.59 0.05
CA PHE A 148 -4.65 -19.54 0.87
C PHE A 148 -4.76 -18.17 0.22
N TYR A 149 -4.47 -17.09 0.98
CA TYR A 149 -4.39 -15.72 0.50
C TYR A 149 -3.51 -14.88 1.42
N TYR A 150 -3.06 -13.72 0.91
CA TYR A 150 -2.40 -12.67 1.67
C TYR A 150 -3.42 -11.60 2.04
N ALA A 151 -3.61 -11.37 3.35
CA ALA A 151 -4.74 -10.58 3.84
C ALA A 151 -4.65 -9.07 3.59
N PRO A 152 -3.50 -8.37 3.78
CA PRO A 152 -3.41 -6.95 3.46
C PRO A 152 -3.67 -6.68 1.97
N ASP A 153 -4.73 -5.93 1.66
CA ASP A 153 -5.21 -5.73 0.30
C ASP A 153 -5.41 -4.24 -0.05
N PRO A 154 -4.34 -3.44 -0.08
CA PRO A 154 -4.44 -2.03 -0.45
C PRO A 154 -5.14 -1.86 -1.81
N SER A 155 -5.84 -0.75 -2.01
CA SER A 155 -6.54 -0.48 -3.28
C SER A 155 -5.59 -0.52 -4.50
N SER A 156 -4.31 -0.26 -4.29
CA SER A 156 -3.24 -0.37 -5.28
C SER A 156 -2.65 -1.78 -5.42
N GLN A 157 -3.21 -2.84 -4.82
CA GLN A 157 -2.65 -4.20 -4.75
C GLN A 157 -2.23 -4.81 -6.10
N ILE A 158 -2.86 -4.38 -7.19
CA ILE A 158 -2.50 -4.82 -8.55
C ILE A 158 -1.15 -4.27 -9.02
N ALA A 159 -0.68 -3.18 -8.44
CA ALA A 159 0.51 -2.43 -8.86
C ALA A 159 1.54 -2.25 -7.75
N CYS A 160 1.12 -2.05 -6.50
CA CYS A 160 2.04 -1.82 -5.38
C CYS A 160 2.90 -3.06 -5.10
N SER A 161 4.14 -2.83 -4.70
CA SER A 161 5.10 -3.90 -4.37
C SER A 161 5.09 -4.22 -2.88
N VAL A 162 5.37 -5.48 -2.51
CA VAL A 162 5.38 -5.91 -1.11
C VAL A 162 6.46 -5.19 -0.28
N GLY A 163 7.61 -4.85 -0.87
CA GLY A 163 8.61 -4.01 -0.21
C GLY A 163 8.13 -2.59 0.05
N GLY A 164 7.33 -2.02 -0.88
CA GLY A 164 6.64 -0.75 -0.66
C GLY A 164 5.59 -0.86 0.43
N ASN A 165 4.85 -1.98 0.49
CA ASN A 165 3.90 -2.22 1.58
C ASN A 165 4.58 -2.26 2.95
N VAL A 166 5.77 -2.84 3.06
CA VAL A 166 6.57 -2.80 4.30
C VAL A 166 7.00 -1.36 4.62
N ALA A 167 7.53 -0.63 3.64
CA ALA A 167 8.00 0.73 3.83
C ALA A 167 6.90 1.69 4.31
N GLU A 168 5.67 1.54 3.80
CA GLU A 168 4.51 2.39 4.13
C GLU A 168 3.62 1.81 5.25
N ASN A 169 3.87 0.58 5.71
CA ASN A 169 2.95 -0.19 6.55
C ASN A 169 1.54 -0.25 5.96
N SER A 170 1.45 -0.60 4.68
CA SER A 170 0.20 -0.55 3.94
C SER A 170 -0.88 -1.44 4.53
N GLY A 171 -2.12 -0.96 4.48
CA GLY A 171 -3.32 -1.71 4.81
C GLY A 171 -4.27 -1.78 3.63
N GLY A 172 -5.50 -2.21 3.90
CA GLY A 172 -6.58 -2.32 2.93
C GLY A 172 -7.93 -2.46 3.61
N VAL A 173 -8.95 -2.84 2.88
CA VAL A 173 -10.32 -2.95 3.41
C VAL A 173 -10.45 -4.02 4.50
N HIS A 174 -9.57 -5.02 4.50
CA HIS A 174 -9.60 -6.13 5.44
C HIS A 174 -8.71 -5.93 6.68
N CYS A 175 -8.03 -4.77 6.84
CA CYS A 175 -7.12 -4.55 7.97
C CYS A 175 -7.83 -4.46 9.34
N LEU A 176 -9.13 -4.17 9.39
CA LEU A 176 -9.89 -4.17 10.65
C LEU A 176 -9.81 -5.53 11.36
N LYS A 177 -9.95 -6.63 10.62
CA LYS A 177 -9.92 -8.00 11.17
C LYS A 177 -8.53 -8.63 11.09
N TYR A 178 -7.83 -8.42 9.99
CA TYR A 178 -6.61 -9.15 9.65
C TYR A 178 -5.33 -8.36 9.85
N GLY A 179 -5.44 -7.08 10.18
CA GLY A 179 -4.31 -6.19 10.44
C GLY A 179 -3.65 -5.64 9.18
N LEU A 180 -2.69 -4.77 9.41
CA LEU A 180 -1.85 -4.13 8.42
C LEU A 180 -0.70 -5.04 7.97
N THR A 181 0.20 -4.52 7.14
CA THR A 181 1.44 -5.21 6.75
C THR A 181 2.24 -5.65 7.97
N THR A 182 2.41 -4.80 8.98
CA THR A 182 3.14 -5.14 10.23
C THR A 182 2.61 -6.39 10.93
N ASN A 183 1.29 -6.62 10.91
CA ASN A 183 0.66 -7.78 11.54
C ASN A 183 0.81 -9.08 10.72
N ASN A 184 1.22 -8.96 9.46
CA ASN A 184 1.35 -10.05 8.50
C ASN A 184 2.79 -10.24 7.99
N LEU A 185 3.74 -9.49 8.55
CA LEU A 185 5.16 -9.58 8.26
C LEU A 185 5.83 -10.46 9.33
N LEU A 186 6.52 -11.51 8.91
CA LEU A 186 7.20 -12.44 9.79
C LEU A 186 8.72 -12.22 9.80
N GLY A 187 9.28 -11.72 8.68
CA GLY A 187 10.70 -11.47 8.56
C GLY A 187 11.04 -10.58 7.37
N ILE A 188 12.19 -9.94 7.45
CA ILE A 188 12.77 -9.14 6.36
C ILE A 188 14.27 -9.37 6.25
N GLU A 189 14.80 -9.27 5.04
CA GLU A 189 16.18 -8.92 4.79
C GLU A 189 16.23 -7.48 4.34
N LEU A 190 17.15 -6.70 4.88
CA LEU A 190 17.32 -5.30 4.54
C LEU A 190 18.80 -4.94 4.38
N VAL A 191 19.04 -3.88 3.61
CA VAL A 191 20.37 -3.30 3.43
C VAL A 191 20.39 -1.92 4.07
N THR A 192 21.31 -1.71 5.01
CA THR A 192 21.51 -0.41 5.67
C THR A 192 22.20 0.60 4.75
N ILE A 193 22.24 1.87 5.18
CA ILE A 193 22.95 2.92 4.40
C ILE A 193 24.45 2.63 4.29
N GLU A 194 25.06 1.94 5.26
CA GLU A 194 26.45 1.50 5.25
C GLU A 194 26.69 0.30 4.33
N GLY A 195 25.65 -0.27 3.75
CA GLY A 195 25.71 -1.46 2.90
C GLY A 195 25.82 -2.77 3.68
N GLU A 196 25.42 -2.79 4.94
CA GLU A 196 25.30 -4.02 5.71
C GLU A 196 23.97 -4.72 5.38
N ILE A 197 24.02 -6.02 5.21
CA ILE A 197 22.84 -6.87 4.95
C ILE A 197 22.43 -7.47 6.30
N LEU A 198 21.23 -7.17 6.75
CA LEU A 198 20.66 -7.62 8.01
C LEU A 198 19.43 -8.47 7.78
N ARG A 199 19.21 -9.48 8.62
CA ARG A 199 17.98 -10.28 8.66
C ARG A 199 17.31 -10.10 10.01
N LEU A 200 16.02 -9.76 9.98
CA LEU A 200 15.16 -9.57 11.14
C LEU A 200 13.97 -10.51 11.04
N GLY A 201 13.59 -11.14 12.16
CA GLY A 201 12.50 -12.12 12.18
C GLY A 201 12.84 -13.42 11.46
N GLY A 202 11.81 -14.11 10.96
CA GLY A 202 11.94 -15.40 10.30
C GLY A 202 10.57 -15.97 9.93
N LYS A 203 10.40 -17.30 9.92
CA LYS A 203 9.12 -17.96 9.65
C LYS A 203 8.24 -18.15 10.91
N HIS A 204 8.42 -17.32 11.93
CA HIS A 204 7.71 -17.37 13.20
C HIS A 204 7.40 -15.95 13.70
N LEU A 205 6.41 -15.85 14.59
CA LEU A 205 5.92 -14.57 15.10
C LEU A 205 6.77 -13.97 16.22
N ASP A 206 7.65 -14.75 16.84
CA ASP A 206 8.46 -14.31 17.97
C ASP A 206 9.86 -13.91 17.50
N ALA A 207 10.23 -12.65 17.73
CA ALA A 207 11.54 -12.11 17.38
C ALA A 207 12.61 -12.33 18.46
N GLY A 208 12.24 -12.72 19.68
CA GLY A 208 13.16 -13.00 20.81
C GLY A 208 13.84 -11.79 21.45
N ASP A 209 13.87 -10.63 20.76
CA ASP A 209 14.57 -9.41 21.16
C ASP A 209 13.69 -8.16 20.96
N TYR A 210 14.33 -6.99 20.78
CA TYR A 210 13.60 -5.76 20.41
C TYR A 210 12.88 -5.93 19.07
N ASP A 211 11.67 -5.37 18.96
CA ASP A 211 10.88 -5.36 17.73
C ASP A 211 11.46 -4.38 16.69
N LEU A 212 12.63 -4.73 16.16
CA LEU A 212 13.27 -3.97 15.08
C LEU A 212 12.50 -4.05 13.77
N MET A 213 11.74 -5.13 13.56
CA MET A 213 10.90 -5.28 12.38
C MET A 213 9.74 -4.28 12.41
N GLY A 214 9.13 -4.03 13.58
CA GLY A 214 8.15 -2.96 13.77
C GLY A 214 8.73 -1.57 13.55
N VAL A 215 10.00 -1.33 13.92
CA VAL A 215 10.71 -0.06 13.63
C VAL A 215 10.93 0.13 12.13
N MET A 216 11.25 -0.94 11.40
CA MET A 216 11.50 -0.90 9.95
C MET A 216 10.22 -0.75 9.15
N THR A 217 9.11 -1.32 9.62
CA THR A 217 7.80 -1.26 8.95
C THR A 217 7.21 0.15 9.10
N GLY A 218 6.88 0.79 7.99
CA GLY A 218 6.42 2.18 7.99
C GLY A 218 7.55 3.22 8.05
N SER A 219 8.81 2.81 7.86
CA SER A 219 9.97 3.73 7.86
C SER A 219 10.18 4.49 6.55
N GLU A 220 9.33 4.29 5.55
CA GLU A 220 9.38 4.94 4.23
C GLU A 220 10.75 4.80 3.51
N GLY A 221 11.49 3.72 3.81
CA GLY A 221 12.83 3.49 3.27
C GLY A 221 13.94 4.36 3.89
N LEU A 222 13.66 5.11 4.96
CA LEU A 222 14.63 6.00 5.61
C LEU A 222 15.65 5.25 6.47
N LEU A 223 15.32 4.04 6.94
CA LEU A 223 16.19 3.24 7.81
C LEU A 223 16.95 2.14 7.07
N GLY A 224 16.56 1.85 5.83
CA GLY A 224 17.21 0.84 5.00
C GLY A 224 16.33 0.43 3.82
N VAL A 225 16.89 -0.40 2.94
CA VAL A 225 16.22 -0.92 1.73
C VAL A 225 15.90 -2.38 1.95
N VAL A 226 14.62 -2.73 1.94
CA VAL A 226 14.16 -4.13 2.05
C VAL A 226 14.51 -4.87 0.76
N SER A 227 15.17 -6.03 0.88
CA SER A 227 15.60 -6.90 -0.22
C SER A 227 14.87 -8.24 -0.27
N GLU A 228 14.26 -8.67 0.84
CA GLU A 228 13.45 -9.88 0.95
C GLU A 228 12.40 -9.70 2.05
N VAL A 229 11.23 -10.31 1.89
CA VAL A 229 10.14 -10.31 2.88
C VAL A 229 9.64 -11.73 3.11
N THR A 230 9.33 -12.06 4.36
CA THR A 230 8.59 -13.26 4.76
C THR A 230 7.20 -12.83 5.20
N LEU A 231 6.18 -13.18 4.43
CA LEU A 231 4.79 -12.76 4.60
C LEU A 231 3.94 -13.93 5.10
N ARG A 232 3.09 -13.67 6.09
CA ARG A 232 2.10 -14.64 6.57
C ARG A 232 0.97 -14.77 5.56
N ILE A 233 0.61 -16.01 5.20
CA ILE A 233 -0.59 -16.32 4.42
C ILE A 233 -1.64 -16.99 5.30
N LEU A 234 -2.91 -16.73 5.00
CA LEU A 234 -4.06 -17.24 5.74
C LEU A 234 -4.85 -18.19 4.85
N GLN A 235 -5.52 -19.18 5.46
CA GLN A 235 -6.53 -19.96 4.75
C GLN A 235 -7.71 -19.09 4.39
N LYS A 236 -8.24 -19.25 3.18
CA LYS A 236 -9.47 -18.58 2.77
C LYS A 236 -10.61 -18.96 3.72
N PRO A 237 -11.43 -18.01 4.17
CA PRO A 237 -12.61 -18.32 4.96
C PRO A 237 -13.57 -19.20 4.16
N ALA A 238 -14.32 -20.06 4.87
CA ALA A 238 -15.30 -20.96 4.24
C ALA A 238 -16.41 -20.18 3.53
N THR A 239 -16.80 -19.04 4.09
CA THR A 239 -17.86 -18.16 3.57
C THR A 239 -17.46 -16.69 3.81
N ALA A 240 -17.82 -15.82 2.85
CA ALA A 240 -17.76 -14.39 3.01
C ALA A 240 -19.01 -13.76 2.37
N ARG A 241 -19.70 -12.86 3.10
CA ARG A 241 -20.88 -12.15 2.61
C ARG A 241 -20.79 -10.68 2.97
N ALA A 242 -21.27 -9.80 2.10
CA ALA A 242 -21.25 -8.37 2.30
C ALA A 242 -22.68 -7.81 2.41
N LEU A 243 -22.83 -6.83 3.30
CA LEU A 243 -24.00 -5.97 3.37
C LEU A 243 -23.69 -4.63 2.70
N LEU A 244 -24.60 -4.16 1.86
CA LEU A 244 -24.62 -2.84 1.26
C LEU A 244 -25.71 -2.05 1.94
N VAL A 245 -25.34 -1.01 2.71
CA VAL A 245 -26.26 -0.30 3.63
C VAL A 245 -26.27 1.19 3.30
N GLY A 246 -27.43 1.73 2.90
CA GLY A 246 -27.62 3.15 2.61
C GLY A 246 -28.18 3.90 3.82
N PHE A 247 -27.76 5.16 3.97
CA PHE A 247 -28.23 6.08 5.03
C PHE A 247 -28.57 7.44 4.42
N GLU A 248 -29.59 8.11 5.00
CA GLU A 248 -29.96 9.48 4.63
C GLU A 248 -29.12 10.53 5.33
N ASP A 249 -28.37 10.14 6.40
CA ASP A 249 -27.47 10.98 7.16
C ASP A 249 -26.12 10.28 7.40
N THR A 250 -25.01 11.01 7.27
CA THR A 250 -23.65 10.47 7.47
C THR A 250 -23.37 10.16 8.94
N GLY A 251 -23.99 10.89 9.89
CA GLY A 251 -23.86 10.67 11.31
C GLY A 251 -24.49 9.33 11.74
N ASP A 252 -25.63 8.96 11.11
CA ASP A 252 -26.28 7.68 11.34
C ASP A 252 -25.42 6.51 10.88
N ALA A 253 -24.74 6.66 9.72
CA ALA A 253 -23.76 5.68 9.25
C ALA A 253 -22.58 5.54 10.23
N GLY A 254 -22.06 6.65 10.74
CA GLY A 254 -21.01 6.66 11.78
C GLY A 254 -21.46 6.00 13.09
N THR A 255 -22.71 6.24 13.50
CA THR A 255 -23.32 5.60 14.67
C THR A 255 -23.43 4.09 14.48
N ALA A 256 -23.86 3.63 13.30
CA ALA A 256 -23.93 2.21 12.96
C ALA A 256 -22.55 1.52 13.05
N VAL A 257 -21.48 2.17 12.56
CA VAL A 257 -20.09 1.68 12.70
C VAL A 257 -19.72 1.48 14.15
N GLY A 258 -19.97 2.52 15.00
CA GLY A 258 -19.69 2.46 16.43
C GLY A 258 -20.48 1.36 17.15
N ASP A 259 -21.76 1.21 16.84
CA ASP A 259 -22.64 0.22 17.46
C ASP A 259 -22.27 -1.23 17.08
N ILE A 260 -21.83 -1.47 15.83
CA ILE A 260 -21.34 -2.78 15.38
C ILE A 260 -20.10 -3.19 16.20
N ILE A 261 -19.13 -2.29 16.33
CA ILE A 261 -17.91 -2.56 17.09
C ILE A 261 -18.23 -2.71 18.59
N ALA A 262 -19.09 -1.86 19.15
CA ALA A 262 -19.53 -1.95 20.55
C ALA A 262 -20.28 -3.27 20.85
N ALA A 263 -20.95 -3.87 19.86
CA ALA A 263 -21.58 -5.18 19.99
C ALA A 263 -20.58 -6.35 19.96
N GLY A 264 -19.27 -6.08 19.88
CA GLY A 264 -18.20 -7.08 19.79
C GLY A 264 -18.11 -7.77 18.43
N ILE A 265 -18.67 -7.16 17.37
CA ILE A 265 -18.59 -7.68 16.01
C ILE A 265 -17.42 -7.00 15.32
N ILE A 266 -16.47 -7.81 14.81
CA ILE A 266 -15.33 -7.33 14.02
C ILE A 266 -15.54 -7.83 12.59
N PRO A 267 -16.07 -6.98 11.68
CA PRO A 267 -16.21 -7.34 10.27
C PRO A 267 -14.85 -7.63 9.61
N ALA A 268 -14.85 -8.45 8.58
CA ALA A 268 -13.69 -8.66 7.72
C ALA A 268 -13.25 -7.34 7.08
N GLY A 269 -14.21 -6.55 6.61
CA GLY A 269 -14.01 -5.20 6.11
C GLY A 269 -15.24 -4.33 6.38
N MET A 270 -15.02 -3.04 6.61
CA MET A 270 -16.10 -2.06 6.78
C MET A 270 -15.65 -0.70 6.23
N GLU A 271 -16.31 -0.25 5.18
CA GLU A 271 -15.94 0.97 4.45
C GLU A 271 -17.15 1.87 4.27
N MET A 272 -16.91 3.18 4.34
CA MET A 272 -17.95 4.21 4.14
C MET A 272 -17.63 5.06 2.92
N MET A 273 -18.66 5.46 2.19
CA MET A 273 -18.59 6.48 1.13
C MET A 273 -19.68 7.53 1.36
N ASP A 274 -19.37 8.78 1.06
CA ASP A 274 -20.34 9.87 1.03
C ASP A 274 -21.17 9.89 -0.29
N GLY A 275 -22.20 10.73 -0.35
CA GLY A 275 -23.09 10.79 -1.50
C GLY A 275 -22.38 11.13 -2.82
N LEU A 276 -21.34 11.96 -2.81
CA LEU A 276 -20.60 12.29 -4.04
C LEU A 276 -19.76 11.11 -4.51
N ALA A 277 -19.10 10.40 -3.59
CA ALA A 277 -18.34 9.20 -3.91
C ALA A 277 -19.25 8.05 -4.38
N ILE A 278 -20.46 7.91 -3.80
CA ILE A 278 -21.47 6.94 -4.23
C ILE A 278 -21.85 7.17 -5.69
N GLN A 279 -22.20 8.41 -6.05
CA GLN A 279 -22.58 8.77 -7.42
C GLN A 279 -21.44 8.52 -8.41
N ALA A 280 -20.24 8.97 -8.08
CA ALA A 280 -19.06 8.77 -8.93
C ALA A 280 -18.76 7.28 -9.14
N ALA A 281 -18.75 6.48 -8.07
CA ALA A 281 -18.47 5.05 -8.13
C ALA A 281 -19.56 4.29 -8.89
N GLU A 282 -20.84 4.65 -8.71
CA GLU A 282 -21.97 4.02 -9.42
C GLU A 282 -21.95 4.32 -10.91
N ASP A 283 -21.66 5.58 -11.30
CA ASP A 283 -21.52 5.97 -12.72
C ASP A 283 -20.34 5.26 -13.40
N PHE A 284 -19.33 4.86 -12.62
CA PHE A 284 -18.16 4.18 -13.13
C PHE A 284 -18.34 2.66 -13.22
N ALA A 285 -18.80 2.04 -12.12
CA ALA A 285 -18.78 0.58 -11.93
C ALA A 285 -20.16 -0.08 -12.07
N ASN A 286 -21.26 0.69 -11.98
CA ASN A 286 -22.63 0.18 -11.99
C ASN A 286 -22.83 -0.96 -10.97
N ALA A 287 -22.41 -0.71 -9.72
CA ALA A 287 -22.40 -1.69 -8.64
C ALA A 287 -23.78 -1.86 -7.96
N GLY A 288 -24.77 -1.06 -8.36
CA GLY A 288 -26.10 -1.04 -7.78
C GLY A 288 -26.18 -0.32 -6.45
N TYR A 289 -25.38 0.72 -6.27
CA TYR A 289 -25.38 1.56 -5.08
C TYR A 289 -26.62 2.45 -5.00
N PRO A 290 -27.14 2.73 -3.78
CA PRO A 290 -28.28 3.63 -3.60
C PRO A 290 -27.85 5.09 -3.87
N ARG A 291 -28.13 5.61 -5.06
CA ARG A 291 -27.67 6.93 -5.53
C ARG A 291 -28.15 8.09 -4.67
N GLU A 292 -29.31 7.94 -4.02
CA GLU A 292 -29.92 8.98 -3.20
C GLU A 292 -29.42 8.98 -1.74
N ALA A 293 -28.61 7.98 -1.36
CA ALA A 293 -28.08 7.90 -0.01
C ALA A 293 -27.02 9.00 0.23
N ALA A 294 -27.07 9.61 1.41
CA ALA A 294 -26.03 10.55 1.85
C ALA A 294 -24.75 9.83 2.31
N ALA A 295 -24.90 8.58 2.77
CA ALA A 295 -23.78 7.70 3.07
C ALA A 295 -24.11 6.24 2.73
N LEU A 296 -23.08 5.49 2.38
CA LEU A 296 -23.11 4.06 2.12
C LEU A 296 -22.08 3.36 3.01
N LEU A 297 -22.49 2.27 3.67
CA LEU A 297 -21.56 1.33 4.31
C LEU A 297 -21.52 0.04 3.50
N ILE A 298 -20.32 -0.48 3.28
CA ILE A 298 -20.06 -1.85 2.81
C ILE A 298 -19.48 -2.60 4.00
N ILE A 299 -20.16 -3.65 4.46
CA ILE A 299 -19.78 -4.42 5.65
C ILE A 299 -19.60 -5.86 5.21
N GLU A 300 -18.40 -6.40 5.29
CA GLU A 300 -18.12 -7.80 4.97
C GLU A 300 -17.93 -8.64 6.22
N LEU A 301 -18.59 -9.77 6.27
CA LEU A 301 -18.51 -10.76 7.34
C LEU A 301 -18.01 -12.07 6.73
N ASP A 302 -17.02 -12.68 7.36
CA ASP A 302 -16.40 -13.92 6.89
C ASP A 302 -16.09 -14.89 8.04
N GLY A 303 -16.09 -16.19 7.70
CA GLY A 303 -15.85 -17.25 8.65
C GLY A 303 -16.62 -18.54 8.31
N PRO A 304 -16.95 -19.39 9.31
CA PRO A 304 -17.88 -20.49 9.17
C PRO A 304 -19.28 -20.00 8.80
N GLU A 305 -20.00 -20.71 7.93
CA GLU A 305 -21.31 -20.29 7.39
C GLU A 305 -22.32 -19.95 8.49
N VAL A 306 -22.44 -20.82 9.49
CA VAL A 306 -23.38 -20.62 10.62
C VAL A 306 -23.06 -19.35 11.42
N GLU A 307 -21.78 -19.01 11.57
CA GLU A 307 -21.36 -17.78 12.26
C GLU A 307 -21.67 -16.56 11.41
N VAL A 308 -21.36 -16.61 10.12
CA VAL A 308 -21.63 -15.51 9.17
C VAL A 308 -23.12 -15.19 9.11
N ASP A 309 -24.01 -16.22 9.04
CA ASP A 309 -25.46 -16.02 9.02
C ASP A 309 -25.96 -15.34 10.30
N ALA A 310 -25.50 -15.80 11.46
CA ALA A 310 -25.87 -15.18 12.76
C ALA A 310 -25.34 -13.74 12.89
N LEU A 311 -24.16 -13.45 12.36
CA LEU A 311 -23.58 -12.12 12.37
C LEU A 311 -24.33 -11.18 11.42
N ILE A 312 -24.77 -11.65 10.23
CA ILE A 312 -25.59 -10.88 9.29
C ILE A 312 -26.87 -10.38 9.97
N GLU A 313 -27.62 -11.30 10.61
CA GLU A 313 -28.86 -10.93 11.32
C GLU A 313 -28.61 -9.86 12.40
N ARG A 314 -27.55 -10.01 13.17
CA ARG A 314 -27.18 -9.04 14.22
C ARG A 314 -26.78 -7.69 13.63
N VAL A 315 -25.95 -7.66 12.59
CA VAL A 315 -25.52 -6.43 11.91
C VAL A 315 -26.73 -5.75 11.27
N GLU A 316 -27.60 -6.49 10.60
CA GLU A 316 -28.82 -5.94 9.99
C GLU A 316 -29.71 -5.27 11.03
N ALA A 317 -29.91 -5.90 12.19
CA ALA A 317 -30.67 -5.28 13.29
C ALA A 317 -30.03 -3.98 13.82
N ILE A 318 -28.70 -3.95 13.94
CA ILE A 318 -27.95 -2.75 14.38
C ILE A 318 -28.08 -1.62 13.38
N VAL A 319 -27.82 -1.86 12.10
CA VAL A 319 -27.86 -0.80 11.08
C VAL A 319 -29.28 -0.25 10.88
N ARG A 320 -30.31 -1.11 10.94
CA ARG A 320 -31.72 -0.66 10.91
C ARG A 320 -32.07 0.21 12.10
N LYS A 321 -31.63 -0.14 13.29
CA LYS A 321 -31.81 0.67 14.50
C LYS A 321 -31.08 2.01 14.41
N ALA A 322 -29.94 2.07 13.74
CA ALA A 322 -29.18 3.28 13.49
C ALA A 322 -29.75 4.17 12.35
N GLY A 323 -30.86 3.79 11.71
CA GLY A 323 -31.52 4.61 10.70
C GLY A 323 -31.19 4.24 9.24
N ALA A 324 -30.71 3.01 8.97
CA ALA A 324 -30.48 2.57 7.60
C ALA A 324 -31.74 2.68 6.76
N SER A 325 -31.66 3.39 5.63
CA SER A 325 -32.75 3.55 4.65
C SER A 325 -32.86 2.32 3.70
N SER A 326 -31.76 1.62 3.47
CA SER A 326 -31.73 0.40 2.68
C SER A 326 -30.67 -0.57 3.18
N VAL A 327 -30.96 -1.88 3.10
CA VAL A 327 -30.01 -2.95 3.43
C VAL A 327 -30.12 -4.02 2.36
N ARG A 328 -29.02 -4.39 1.74
CA ARG A 328 -28.93 -5.48 0.75
C ARG A 328 -27.78 -6.39 1.14
N VAL A 329 -28.03 -7.68 1.26
CA VAL A 329 -27.04 -8.72 1.56
C VAL A 329 -26.67 -9.42 0.27
N SER A 330 -25.37 -9.58 -0.01
CA SER A 330 -24.90 -10.29 -1.22
C SER A 330 -25.39 -11.74 -1.24
N GLN A 331 -25.90 -12.18 -2.39
CA GLN A 331 -26.44 -13.52 -2.58
C GLN A 331 -25.42 -14.46 -3.25
N SER A 332 -24.33 -13.91 -3.80
CA SER A 332 -23.26 -14.67 -4.43
C SER A 332 -21.92 -13.98 -4.23
N GLU A 333 -20.83 -14.69 -4.56
CA GLU A 333 -19.48 -14.14 -4.57
C GLU A 333 -19.34 -13.03 -5.62
N GLU A 334 -19.99 -13.17 -6.77
CA GLU A 334 -19.98 -12.16 -7.84
C GLU A 334 -20.62 -10.86 -7.36
N GLU A 335 -21.75 -10.93 -6.65
CA GLU A 335 -22.42 -9.76 -6.10
C GLU A 335 -21.59 -9.11 -5.00
N ARG A 336 -20.99 -9.89 -4.10
CA ARG A 336 -20.05 -9.40 -3.11
C ARG A 336 -18.87 -8.65 -3.76
N ASN A 337 -18.26 -9.26 -4.78
CA ASN A 337 -17.15 -8.66 -5.50
C ASN A 337 -17.56 -7.38 -6.23
N LEU A 338 -18.80 -7.30 -6.72
CA LEU A 338 -19.34 -6.10 -7.36
C LEU A 338 -19.48 -4.94 -6.35
N PHE A 339 -19.91 -5.18 -5.10
CA PHE A 339 -19.96 -4.17 -4.06
C PHE A 339 -18.57 -3.57 -3.82
N TRP A 340 -17.55 -4.41 -3.72
CA TRP A 340 -16.17 -3.95 -3.53
C TRP A 340 -15.57 -3.29 -4.78
N ALA A 341 -15.94 -3.75 -5.97
CA ALA A 341 -15.44 -3.18 -7.21
C ALA A 341 -15.81 -1.69 -7.35
N GLY A 342 -17.04 -1.32 -6.98
CA GLY A 342 -17.46 0.07 -6.95
C GLY A 342 -16.60 0.92 -6.02
N ARG A 343 -16.37 0.47 -4.78
CA ARG A 343 -15.53 1.17 -3.80
C ARG A 343 -14.06 1.27 -4.24
N LYS A 344 -13.50 0.18 -4.73
CA LYS A 344 -12.09 0.14 -5.22
C LYS A 344 -11.90 1.00 -6.47
N SER A 345 -12.96 1.34 -7.18
CA SER A 345 -12.94 2.20 -8.37
C SER A 345 -13.09 3.70 -8.06
N ALA A 346 -13.17 4.10 -6.80
CA ALA A 346 -13.43 5.50 -6.42
C ALA A 346 -12.42 6.49 -7.04
N PHE A 347 -11.12 6.17 -7.06
CA PHE A 347 -10.09 7.01 -7.67
C PHE A 347 -10.29 7.24 -9.18
N PRO A 348 -10.37 6.19 -10.03
CA PRO A 348 -10.63 6.40 -11.45
C PRO A 348 -12.01 6.99 -11.71
N ALA A 349 -13.00 6.76 -10.84
CA ALA A 349 -14.33 7.35 -10.93
C ALA A 349 -14.30 8.88 -10.78
N VAL A 350 -13.60 9.39 -9.77
CA VAL A 350 -13.40 10.83 -9.55
C VAL A 350 -12.65 11.46 -10.72
N GLY A 351 -11.67 10.77 -11.31
CA GLY A 351 -10.93 11.21 -12.48
C GLY A 351 -11.78 11.44 -13.72
N ARG A 352 -12.97 10.82 -13.81
CA ARG A 352 -13.96 11.13 -14.88
C ARG A 352 -14.71 12.43 -14.64
N ILE A 353 -14.88 12.83 -13.39
CA ILE A 353 -15.58 14.07 -13.01
C ILE A 353 -14.62 15.26 -13.11
N SER A 354 -13.38 15.10 -12.61
CA SER A 354 -12.35 16.12 -12.64
C SER A 354 -11.03 15.50 -13.08
N PRO A 355 -10.46 15.89 -14.24
CA PRO A 355 -9.17 15.39 -14.71
C PRO A 355 -8.02 15.69 -13.75
N ASP A 356 -8.13 16.79 -13.01
CA ASP A 356 -7.18 17.22 -12.00
C ASP A 356 -7.83 17.15 -10.62
N TYR A 357 -7.34 16.24 -9.77
CA TYR A 357 -7.75 16.13 -8.38
C TYR A 357 -6.55 15.80 -7.48
N LEU A 358 -6.62 16.23 -6.24
CA LEU A 358 -5.63 15.92 -5.22
C LEU A 358 -6.22 14.87 -4.28
N CYS A 359 -5.56 13.72 -4.19
CA CYS A 359 -5.89 12.73 -3.18
C CYS A 359 -5.11 13.03 -1.89
N MET A 360 -5.82 13.08 -0.77
CA MET A 360 -5.24 13.19 0.56
C MET A 360 -5.64 11.94 1.35
N ASP A 361 -4.63 11.20 1.80
CA ASP A 361 -4.80 10.07 2.71
C ASP A 361 -4.44 10.52 4.13
N LEU A 362 -5.40 10.45 5.05
CA LEU A 362 -5.28 11.00 6.39
C LEU A 362 -5.69 9.96 7.44
N SER A 363 -4.93 9.88 8.52
CA SER A 363 -5.32 9.16 9.73
C SER A 363 -5.85 10.14 10.77
N LEU A 364 -7.10 9.93 11.22
CA LEU A 364 -7.73 10.77 12.25
C LEU A 364 -7.48 10.26 13.68
N ILE A 365 -7.00 9.03 13.85
CA ILE A 365 -6.80 8.41 15.16
C ILE A 365 -5.74 9.15 15.99
N HIS A 366 -4.72 9.71 15.30
CA HIS A 366 -3.60 10.41 15.94
C HIS A 366 -3.82 11.91 16.13
N ILE A 367 -4.97 12.45 15.69
CA ILE A 367 -5.35 13.85 15.84
C ILE A 367 -6.21 14.04 17.09
#